data_c24020bfd8259f54e7f8f077b65d368d
#
_entry.id   c24020bfd8259f54e7f8f077b65d368d
#
_cell.length_a   1.000
_cell.length_b   1.000
_cell.length_c   1.000
_cell.angle_alpha   90.00
_cell.angle_beta   90.00
_cell.angle_gamma   90.00
#
_symmetry.space_group_name_H-M   'P 1'
#
loop_
_entity.id
_entity.type
_entity.pdbx_description
1 polymer ?
#
loop_
_entity_poly.entity_id
_entity_poly.type
_entity_poly.pdbx_seq_one_letter_code
_entity_poly.pdbx_strand_id
1 'polypeptide(L)'
;MTDLTTRDNGNIRKVLEELANSQNTLIQLIQTKTDKDEERDQKIESISNDIDFLKSERELNTEEFGKLDDRRKAKVYELFGEEKANQNYRGEKVFGYVLRLINRKVRRRARLARPMKSTKIRDFHSVMDAIDEIYISKEEVEDYIDYTLEKRQANNREW
;
A
#
# COMPACT_ATOMS: atom_id res chain seq x y z
N MET A 1 -24.89 -49.89 -67.00
CA MET A 1 -23.74 -48.98 -66.69
C MET A 1 -24.09 -47.91 -65.59
N THR A 2 -24.95 -48.19 -64.66
CA THR A 2 -25.41 -47.19 -63.64
C THR A 2 -25.00 -47.53 -62.21
N ASP A 3 -24.23 -48.58 -61.98
CA ASP A 3 -23.97 -49.10 -60.63
C ASP A 3 -22.66 -48.61 -59.98
N LEU A 4 -21.70 -48.13 -60.77
CA LEU A 4 -20.41 -47.65 -60.28
C LEU A 4 -20.47 -46.19 -59.78
N THR A 5 -21.29 -45.34 -60.42
CA THR A 5 -21.43 -43.94 -60.05
C THR A 5 -22.21 -43.73 -58.74
N THR A 6 -23.16 -44.64 -58.42
CA THR A 6 -23.94 -44.60 -57.17
C THR A 6 -23.10 -45.05 -55.96
N ARG A 7 -22.16 -46.00 -56.16
CA ARG A 7 -21.26 -46.50 -55.12
C ARG A 7 -20.19 -45.45 -54.77
N ASP A 8 -19.63 -44.74 -55.75
CA ASP A 8 -18.66 -43.66 -55.54
C ASP A 8 -19.27 -42.46 -54.81
N ASN A 9 -20.51 -42.05 -55.16
CA ASN A 9 -21.22 -40.98 -54.48
C ASN A 9 -21.53 -41.32 -53.02
N GLY A 10 -21.80 -42.58 -52.69
CA GLY A 10 -22.03 -43.04 -51.31
C GLY A 10 -20.74 -42.94 -50.45
N ASN A 11 -19.61 -43.31 -51.02
CA ASN A 11 -18.31 -43.21 -50.35
C ASN A 11 -17.86 -41.77 -50.16
N ILE A 12 -18.03 -40.91 -51.16
CA ILE A 12 -17.72 -39.46 -51.04
C ILE A 12 -18.59 -38.81 -49.95
N ARG A 13 -19.88 -39.13 -49.90
CA ARG A 13 -20.80 -38.61 -48.89
C ARG A 13 -20.38 -39.01 -47.47
N LYS A 14 -19.96 -40.26 -47.28
CA LYS A 14 -19.48 -40.77 -46.00
C LYS A 14 -18.18 -40.07 -45.54
N VAL A 15 -17.23 -39.88 -46.47
CA VAL A 15 -16.00 -39.14 -46.18
C VAL A 15 -16.30 -37.66 -45.82
N LEU A 16 -17.22 -37.02 -46.50
CA LEU A 16 -17.64 -35.66 -46.18
C LEU A 16 -18.29 -35.55 -44.79
N GLU A 17 -19.12 -36.53 -44.42
CA GLU A 17 -19.75 -36.58 -43.05
C GLU A 17 -18.67 -36.82 -41.99
N GLU A 18 -17.70 -37.69 -42.20
CA GLU A 18 -16.57 -37.92 -41.28
C GLU A 18 -15.70 -36.66 -41.14
N LEU A 19 -15.44 -35.96 -42.26
CA LEU A 19 -14.69 -34.69 -42.24
C LEU A 19 -15.43 -33.60 -41.46
N ALA A 20 -16.74 -33.43 -41.68
CA ALA A 20 -17.56 -32.47 -40.96
C ALA A 20 -17.60 -32.76 -39.46
N ASN A 21 -17.71 -34.04 -39.07
CA ASN A 21 -17.67 -34.43 -37.66
C ASN A 21 -16.30 -34.17 -37.04
N SER A 22 -15.22 -34.43 -37.76
CA SER A 22 -13.84 -34.13 -37.32
C SER A 22 -13.64 -32.63 -37.12
N GLN A 23 -14.12 -31.78 -38.06
CA GLN A 23 -14.05 -30.32 -37.94
C GLN A 23 -14.84 -29.81 -36.71
N ASN A 24 -16.05 -30.33 -36.49
CA ASN A 24 -16.84 -29.94 -35.33
C ASN A 24 -16.14 -30.33 -34.02
N THR A 25 -15.51 -31.50 -33.96
CA THR A 25 -14.75 -31.91 -32.78
C THR A 25 -13.55 -30.98 -32.51
N LEU A 26 -12.82 -30.59 -33.58
CA LEU A 26 -11.71 -29.64 -33.47
C LEU A 26 -12.17 -28.28 -32.99
N ILE A 27 -13.29 -27.76 -33.49
CA ILE A 27 -13.88 -26.49 -33.07
C ILE A 27 -14.22 -26.54 -31.59
N GLN A 28 -14.85 -27.62 -31.11
CA GLN A 28 -15.18 -27.79 -29.69
C GLN A 28 -13.93 -27.83 -28.80
N LEU A 29 -12.87 -28.53 -29.25
CA LEU A 29 -11.60 -28.59 -28.53
C LEU A 29 -10.94 -27.21 -28.42
N ILE A 30 -10.95 -26.43 -29.51
CA ILE A 30 -10.42 -25.06 -29.52
C ILE A 30 -11.21 -24.18 -28.58
N GLN A 31 -12.55 -24.21 -28.62
CA GLN A 31 -13.41 -23.43 -27.72
C GLN A 31 -13.12 -23.78 -26.26
N THR A 32 -13.11 -25.08 -25.91
CA THR A 32 -12.80 -25.52 -24.54
C THR A 32 -11.42 -25.08 -24.07
N LYS A 33 -10.43 -25.02 -24.97
CA LYS A 33 -9.09 -24.54 -24.65
C LYS A 33 -9.10 -23.02 -24.40
N THR A 34 -9.76 -22.27 -25.26
CA THR A 34 -9.91 -20.82 -25.12
C THR A 34 -10.58 -20.45 -23.79
N ASP A 35 -11.69 -21.11 -23.45
CA ASP A 35 -12.41 -20.88 -22.19
C ASP A 35 -11.51 -21.14 -20.96
N LYS A 36 -10.70 -22.21 -21.00
CA LYS A 36 -9.74 -22.51 -19.92
C LYS A 36 -8.60 -21.50 -19.83
N ASP A 37 -8.14 -20.99 -20.95
CA ASP A 37 -7.08 -19.97 -20.98
C ASP A 37 -7.63 -18.64 -20.40
N GLU A 38 -8.86 -18.24 -20.74
CA GLU A 38 -9.54 -17.08 -20.15
C GLU A 38 -9.74 -17.24 -18.64
N GLU A 39 -10.17 -18.40 -18.16
CA GLU A 39 -10.28 -18.67 -16.71
C GLU A 39 -8.93 -18.57 -15.99
N ARG A 40 -7.85 -19.03 -16.62
CA ARG A 40 -6.49 -18.91 -16.07
C ARG A 40 -6.03 -17.47 -15.99
N ASP A 41 -6.28 -16.69 -17.03
CA ASP A 41 -5.89 -15.29 -17.08
C ASP A 41 -6.63 -14.48 -16.01
N GLN A 42 -7.94 -14.71 -15.82
CA GLN A 42 -8.72 -14.11 -14.74
C GLN A 42 -8.18 -14.49 -13.35
N LYS A 43 -7.78 -15.74 -13.14
CA LYS A 43 -7.16 -16.18 -11.88
C LYS A 43 -5.80 -15.52 -11.64
N ILE A 44 -4.98 -15.38 -12.68
CA ILE A 44 -3.67 -14.71 -12.60
C ILE A 44 -3.86 -13.24 -12.23
N GLU A 45 -4.82 -12.56 -12.86
CA GLU A 45 -5.14 -11.17 -12.54
C GLU A 45 -5.63 -11.00 -11.10
N SER A 46 -6.53 -11.89 -10.64
CA SER A 46 -7.00 -11.89 -9.25
C SER A 46 -5.84 -12.09 -8.27
N ILE A 47 -4.98 -13.07 -8.50
CA ILE A 47 -3.81 -13.34 -7.65
C ILE A 47 -2.85 -12.14 -7.65
N SER A 48 -2.62 -11.51 -8.80
CA SER A 48 -1.79 -10.31 -8.89
C SER A 48 -2.34 -9.16 -8.04
N ASN A 49 -3.63 -8.91 -8.12
CA ASN A 49 -4.32 -7.91 -7.32
C ASN A 49 -4.22 -8.21 -5.81
N ASP A 50 -4.38 -9.47 -5.41
CA ASP A 50 -4.23 -9.89 -4.02
C ASP A 50 -2.79 -9.70 -3.51
N ILE A 51 -1.79 -10.01 -4.34
CA ILE A 51 -0.38 -9.78 -4.02
C ILE A 51 -0.09 -8.29 -3.84
N ASP A 52 -0.59 -7.42 -4.70
CA ASP A 52 -0.38 -5.98 -4.62
C ASP A 52 -1.10 -5.38 -3.40
N PHE A 53 -2.29 -5.88 -3.09
CA PHE A 53 -2.98 -5.55 -1.85
C PHE A 53 -2.13 -5.94 -0.62
N LEU A 54 -1.67 -7.19 -0.54
CA LEU A 54 -0.86 -7.66 0.58
C LEU A 54 0.45 -6.89 0.73
N LYS A 55 1.11 -6.55 -0.39
CA LYS A 55 2.32 -5.70 -0.37
C LYS A 55 2.03 -4.32 0.20
N SER A 56 0.89 -3.72 -0.14
CA SER A 56 0.50 -2.40 0.34
C SER A 56 0.15 -2.39 1.84
N GLU A 57 -0.32 -3.52 2.37
CA GLU A 57 -0.71 -3.70 3.76
C GLU A 57 0.46 -4.03 4.71
N ARG A 58 1.66 -4.33 4.19
CA ARG A 58 2.82 -4.56 5.04
C ARG A 58 3.26 -3.27 5.74
N GLU A 59 3.84 -3.42 6.92
CA GLU A 59 4.50 -2.32 7.62
C GLU A 59 5.78 -1.91 6.89
N LEU A 60 6.20 -0.65 7.08
CA LEU A 60 7.45 -0.14 6.53
C LEU A 60 8.64 -0.98 7.05
N ASN A 61 9.57 -1.28 6.17
CA ASN A 61 10.84 -1.88 6.57
C ASN A 61 11.76 -0.83 7.22
N THR A 62 12.92 -1.26 7.71
CA THR A 62 13.88 -0.39 8.41
C THR A 62 14.37 0.78 7.54
N GLU A 63 14.60 0.56 6.25
CA GLU A 63 15.04 1.60 5.32
C GLU A 63 13.94 2.64 5.05
N GLU A 64 12.75 2.17 4.75
CA GLU A 64 11.58 3.02 4.50
C GLU A 64 11.22 3.84 5.73
N PHE A 65 11.23 3.21 6.91
CA PHE A 65 11.01 3.91 8.17
C PHE A 65 12.14 4.91 8.45
N GLY A 66 13.39 4.57 8.11
CA GLY A 66 14.54 5.49 8.21
C GLY A 66 14.31 6.78 7.42
N LYS A 67 13.85 6.69 6.17
CA LYS A 67 13.52 7.87 5.34
C LYS A 67 12.46 8.76 6.00
N LEU A 68 11.43 8.15 6.60
CA LEU A 68 10.39 8.85 7.32
C LEU A 68 10.93 9.52 8.60
N ASP A 69 11.78 8.84 9.34
CA ASP A 69 12.40 9.37 10.56
C ASP A 69 13.36 10.53 10.25
N ASP A 70 14.16 10.41 9.20
CA ASP A 70 15.07 11.47 8.76
C ASP A 70 14.27 12.69 8.27
N ARG A 71 13.17 12.50 7.56
CA ARG A 71 12.31 13.62 7.15
C ARG A 71 11.68 14.35 8.34
N ARG A 72 11.24 13.62 9.37
CA ARG A 72 10.73 14.22 10.61
C ARG A 72 11.78 15.04 11.34
N LYS A 73 13.01 14.52 11.44
CA LYS A 73 14.14 15.23 12.06
C LYS A 73 14.50 16.48 11.27
N ALA A 74 14.59 16.37 9.94
CA ALA A 74 14.82 17.52 9.06
C ALA A 74 13.73 18.60 9.26
N LYS A 75 12.45 18.19 9.39
CA LYS A 75 11.36 19.12 9.65
C LYS A 75 11.51 19.91 10.95
N VAL A 76 12.06 19.32 12.02
CA VAL A 76 12.38 20.06 13.26
C VAL A 76 13.36 21.20 12.98
N TYR A 77 14.41 20.93 12.21
CA TYR A 77 15.39 21.96 11.88
C TYR A 77 14.87 23.01 10.89
N GLU A 78 13.98 22.63 9.98
CA GLU A 78 13.28 23.58 9.10
C GLU A 78 12.40 24.57 9.89
N LEU A 79 11.71 24.08 10.91
CA LEU A 79 10.79 24.90 11.71
C LEU A 79 11.49 25.82 12.72
N PHE A 80 12.57 25.38 13.33
CA PHE A 80 13.20 26.08 14.46
C PHE A 80 14.65 26.51 14.20
N GLY A 81 15.29 25.98 13.15
CA GLY A 81 16.73 26.07 12.98
C GLY A 81 17.50 25.18 13.97
N GLU A 82 18.74 24.87 13.66
CA GLU A 82 19.56 23.91 14.44
C GLU A 82 19.80 24.40 15.88
N GLU A 83 20.13 25.67 16.04
CA GLU A 83 20.43 26.26 17.33
C GLU A 83 19.24 26.19 18.29
N LYS A 84 18.05 26.67 17.87
CA LYS A 84 16.84 26.69 18.70
C LYS A 84 16.28 25.29 18.96
N ALA A 85 16.37 24.41 17.97
CA ALA A 85 15.94 23.02 18.12
C ALA A 85 16.73 22.28 19.21
N ASN A 86 18.02 22.59 19.34
CA ASN A 86 18.92 21.97 20.33
C ASN A 86 18.93 22.67 21.70
N GLN A 87 18.18 23.76 21.87
CA GLN A 87 18.04 24.45 23.16
C GLN A 87 17.20 23.62 24.15
N ASN A 88 17.42 23.94 25.44
CA ASN A 88 16.58 23.45 26.52
C ASN A 88 15.56 24.54 26.92
N TYR A 89 14.33 24.12 27.19
CA TYR A 89 13.30 24.93 27.80
C TYR A 89 12.85 24.26 29.11
N ARG A 90 12.98 24.95 30.23
CA ARG A 90 12.71 24.41 31.59
C ARG A 90 13.40 23.06 31.88
N GLY A 91 14.63 22.87 31.37
CA GLY A 91 15.41 21.64 31.53
C GLY A 91 15.06 20.50 30.55
N GLU A 92 14.05 20.67 29.72
CA GLU A 92 13.62 19.69 28.72
C GLU A 92 14.19 20.05 27.34
N LYS A 93 14.62 19.04 26.58
CA LYS A 93 15.13 19.21 25.20
C LYS A 93 14.01 19.53 24.24
N VAL A 94 14.00 20.72 23.66
CA VAL A 94 12.99 21.20 22.70
C VAL A 94 12.83 20.24 21.53
N PHE A 95 13.91 19.73 20.96
CA PHE A 95 13.90 18.79 19.83
C PHE A 95 12.96 17.60 20.05
N GLY A 96 13.06 16.96 21.22
CA GLY A 96 12.22 15.78 21.53
C GLY A 96 10.71 16.11 21.60
N TYR A 97 10.37 17.30 22.08
CA TYR A 97 8.98 17.74 22.15
C TYR A 97 8.42 18.13 20.79
N VAL A 98 9.21 18.78 19.95
CA VAL A 98 8.83 19.09 18.57
C VAL A 98 8.58 17.79 17.79
N LEU A 99 9.46 16.78 17.90
CA LEU A 99 9.21 15.47 17.27
C LEU A 99 7.90 14.81 17.73
N ARG A 100 7.56 14.91 19.03
CA ARG A 100 6.29 14.38 19.56
C ARG A 100 5.10 15.13 18.99
N LEU A 101 5.19 16.46 18.86
CA LEU A 101 4.13 17.27 18.25
C LEU A 101 3.98 16.95 16.74
N ILE A 102 5.09 16.82 16.00
CA ILE A 102 5.08 16.37 14.61
C ILE A 102 4.33 15.04 14.53
N ASN A 103 4.74 14.03 15.30
CA ASN A 103 4.08 12.72 15.30
C ASN A 103 2.59 12.81 15.59
N ARG A 104 2.18 13.62 16.55
CA ARG A 104 0.78 13.81 16.92
C ARG A 104 -0.03 14.46 15.79
N LYS A 105 0.52 15.53 15.16
CA LYS A 105 -0.13 16.24 14.06
C LYS A 105 -0.19 15.38 12.79
N VAL A 106 0.92 14.71 12.43
CA VAL A 106 0.98 13.79 11.28
C VAL A 106 -0.05 12.68 11.43
N ARG A 107 -0.10 12.02 12.59
CA ARG A 107 -1.08 10.95 12.83
C ARG A 107 -2.52 11.42 12.62
N ARG A 108 -2.85 12.63 13.11
CA ARG A 108 -4.18 13.22 12.92
C ARG A 108 -4.45 13.53 11.45
N ARG A 109 -3.49 14.16 10.75
CA ARG A 109 -3.65 14.58 9.37
C ARG A 109 -3.72 13.39 8.41
N ALA A 110 -2.82 12.43 8.55
CA ALA A 110 -2.81 11.20 7.77
C ALA A 110 -3.83 10.15 8.25
N ARG A 111 -4.64 10.47 9.26
CA ARG A 111 -5.68 9.60 9.86
C ARG A 111 -5.14 8.22 10.28
N LEU A 112 -3.91 8.18 10.79
CA LEU A 112 -3.29 6.94 11.22
C LEU A 112 -3.90 6.44 12.53
N ALA A 113 -4.48 5.25 12.51
CA ALA A 113 -4.98 4.59 13.73
C ALA A 113 -3.85 4.04 14.62
N ARG A 114 -2.68 3.79 14.05
CA ARG A 114 -1.53 3.16 14.70
C ARG A 114 -0.37 4.14 14.95
N PRO A 115 0.60 3.81 15.83
CA PRO A 115 1.83 4.58 15.97
C PRO A 115 2.61 4.69 14.66
N MET A 116 3.42 5.74 14.51
CA MET A 116 4.22 6.01 13.30
C MET A 116 5.12 4.83 12.89
N LYS A 117 5.67 4.09 13.85
CA LYS A 117 6.51 2.90 13.58
C LYS A 117 5.77 1.74 12.93
N SER A 118 4.44 1.72 13.01
CA SER A 118 3.57 0.72 12.39
C SER A 118 2.83 1.29 11.18
N THR A 119 3.41 2.29 10.51
CA THR A 119 2.91 2.86 9.26
C THR A 119 3.00 1.79 8.16
N LYS A 120 1.95 1.67 7.36
CA LYS A 120 1.92 0.77 6.21
C LYS A 120 2.45 1.44 4.96
N ILE A 121 2.90 0.64 3.99
CA ILE A 121 3.41 1.16 2.71
C ILE A 121 2.40 2.06 2.02
N ARG A 122 1.13 1.67 1.98
CA ARG A 122 0.05 2.46 1.37
C ARG A 122 -0.07 3.86 1.95
N ASP A 123 0.30 4.06 3.22
CA ASP A 123 0.18 5.33 3.92
C ASP A 123 1.46 6.17 3.85
N PHE A 124 2.57 5.61 3.32
CA PHE A 124 3.89 6.24 3.34
C PHE A 124 3.90 7.64 2.71
N HIS A 125 3.38 7.79 1.51
CA HIS A 125 3.35 9.09 0.80
C HIS A 125 2.47 10.10 1.55
N SER A 126 1.28 9.69 2.00
CA SER A 126 0.39 10.56 2.77
C SER A 126 1.02 11.02 4.08
N VAL A 127 1.83 10.18 4.71
CA VAL A 127 2.58 10.53 5.93
C VAL A 127 3.71 11.50 5.61
N MET A 128 4.46 11.30 4.52
CA MET A 128 5.50 12.23 4.08
C MET A 128 4.93 13.60 3.76
N ASP A 129 3.85 13.68 2.98
CA ASP A 129 3.15 14.93 2.66
C ASP A 129 2.65 15.62 3.93
N ALA A 130 2.08 14.86 4.87
CA ALA A 130 1.64 15.40 6.14
C ALA A 130 2.79 15.98 6.98
N ILE A 131 4.01 15.41 6.92
CA ILE A 131 5.20 15.98 7.58
C ILE A 131 5.57 17.31 6.93
N ASP A 132 5.56 17.38 5.61
CA ASP A 132 5.95 18.56 4.85
C ASP A 132 5.03 19.76 5.11
N GLU A 133 3.75 19.51 5.24
CA GLU A 133 2.73 20.54 5.43
C GLU A 133 2.53 21.00 6.90
N ILE A 134 3.16 20.31 7.86
CA ILE A 134 2.99 20.68 9.28
C ILE A 134 3.71 21.98 9.60
N TYR A 135 3.00 22.85 10.32
CA TYR A 135 3.54 24.00 11.02
C TYR A 135 3.35 23.83 12.53
N ILE A 136 4.38 24.22 13.29
CA ILE A 136 4.39 24.23 14.76
C ILE A 136 5.04 25.55 15.18
N SER A 137 4.36 26.34 16.00
CA SER A 137 4.93 27.57 16.55
C SER A 137 5.78 27.30 17.79
N LYS A 138 6.59 28.28 18.17
CA LYS A 138 7.42 28.20 19.38
C LYS A 138 6.51 28.13 20.64
N GLU A 139 5.48 28.94 20.68
CA GLU A 139 4.51 28.98 21.80
C GLU A 139 3.86 27.59 21.97
N GLU A 140 3.45 26.95 20.88
CA GLU A 140 2.85 25.61 20.92
C GLU A 140 3.79 24.56 21.54
N VAL A 141 5.09 24.67 21.30
CA VAL A 141 6.08 23.77 21.90
C VAL A 141 6.26 24.08 23.38
N GLU A 142 6.36 25.34 23.77
CA GLU A 142 6.51 25.76 25.14
C GLU A 142 5.28 25.36 25.99
N ASP A 143 4.09 25.61 25.49
CA ASP A 143 2.83 25.15 26.10
C ASP A 143 2.75 23.64 26.28
N TYR A 144 3.23 22.90 25.29
CA TYR A 144 3.23 21.43 25.36
C TYR A 144 4.26 20.90 26.37
N ILE A 145 5.39 21.56 26.52
CA ILE A 145 6.40 21.21 27.55
C ILE A 145 5.79 21.53 28.94
N ASP A 146 5.21 22.70 29.13
CA ASP A 146 4.63 23.11 30.38
C ASP A 146 3.50 22.19 30.84
N TYR A 147 2.56 21.88 29.95
CA TYR A 147 1.53 20.88 30.18
C TYR A 147 2.06 19.52 30.61
N THR A 148 3.14 19.07 29.94
CA THR A 148 3.74 17.77 30.24
C THR A 148 4.41 17.75 31.62
N LEU A 149 5.06 18.84 32.00
CA LEU A 149 5.69 19.00 33.32
C LEU A 149 4.65 19.04 34.44
N GLU A 150 3.59 19.82 34.28
CA GLU A 150 2.47 19.88 35.23
C GLU A 150 1.84 18.50 35.45
N LYS A 151 1.60 17.76 34.36
CA LYS A 151 1.06 16.39 34.43
C LYS A 151 1.99 15.43 35.16
N ARG A 152 3.31 15.52 34.97
CA ARG A 152 4.28 14.71 35.70
C ARG A 152 4.27 15.04 37.19
N GLN A 153 4.14 16.34 37.58
CA GLN A 153 4.10 16.76 38.96
C GLN A 153 2.80 16.30 39.64
N ALA A 154 1.65 16.36 38.94
CA ALA A 154 0.39 15.85 39.45
C ALA A 154 0.45 14.36 39.76
N ASN A 155 0.95 13.57 38.79
CA ASN A 155 1.07 12.11 38.99
C ASN A 155 2.06 11.72 40.12
N ASN A 156 3.09 12.54 40.40
CA ASN A 156 4.04 12.28 41.47
C ASN A 156 3.50 12.67 42.85
N ARG A 157 2.37 13.41 42.94
CA ARG A 157 1.73 13.76 44.22
C ARG A 157 0.68 12.73 44.68
N GLU A 158 0.30 11.82 43.81
CA GLU A 158 -0.69 10.77 44.11
C GLU A 158 -0.06 9.48 44.70
N TRP A 159 1.26 9.49 44.99
CA TRP A 159 2.02 8.44 45.68
C TRP A 159 2.67 8.99 46.94
#